data_f19028581226dd9f09b1f8b6f463b61a
#
_entry.id   f19028581226dd9f09b1f8b6f463b61a
#
_cell.length_a   1.000
_cell.length_b   1.000
_cell.length_c   1.000
_cell.angle_alpha   90.00
_cell.angle_beta   90.00
_cell.angle_gamma   90.00
#
_symmetry.space_group_name_H-M   'P 1'
#
loop_
_entity.id
_entity.type
_entity.pdbx_description
1 polymer ?
#
loop_
_entity_poly.entity_id
_entity_poly.type
_entity_poly.pdbx_seq_one_letter_code
_entity_poly.pdbx_strand_id
1 'polypeptide(L)'
;IGRLARENPEWGYRRIHGELAGLGVNIAALTVWEILKASGINPGRRRTGPTWSQFLRSQAEAILACDFFTVDLLDGTQAYVLAVIEHATWRIRILGVTPHPSGQWTAQQARNLLMDLGEQADRVKFMIRDRGSNFTAAFDTVLADAGIRTVLCNIQTPRMNAIAERWIGGCRRELLDRTLVWNQAHLLRILRDYEAHHNQHRSYRSLHGAAPLKPLPEPVDLARYGVRRQARAGGLINEYHLVA
;
A
#
# COMPACT_ATOMS: atom_id res chain seq x y z
N ILE A 1 29.65 -22.37 -21.95
CA ILE A 1 28.91 -21.31 -21.28
C ILE A 1 27.49 -21.26 -21.80
N GLY A 2 27.25 -21.02 -23.10
CA GLY A 2 25.92 -20.92 -23.68
C GLY A 2 25.08 -22.20 -23.55
N ARG A 3 25.68 -23.38 -23.56
CA ARG A 3 25.00 -24.66 -23.32
C ARG A 3 24.45 -24.73 -21.90
N LEU A 4 25.29 -24.47 -20.87
CA LEU A 4 24.88 -24.46 -19.47
C LEU A 4 23.72 -23.48 -19.21
N ALA A 5 23.75 -22.32 -19.86
CA ALA A 5 22.67 -21.32 -19.70
C ALA A 5 21.36 -21.75 -20.37
N ARG A 6 21.40 -22.44 -21.53
CA ARG A 6 20.19 -22.93 -22.20
C ARG A 6 19.54 -24.11 -21.48
N GLU A 7 20.39 -25.04 -21.00
CA GLU A 7 19.91 -26.19 -20.20
C GLU A 7 19.38 -25.80 -18.83
N ASN A 8 19.84 -24.64 -18.28
CA ASN A 8 19.47 -24.15 -16.95
C ASN A 8 19.03 -22.68 -17.00
N PRO A 9 17.84 -22.37 -17.50
CA PRO A 9 17.39 -20.99 -17.72
C PRO A 9 17.30 -20.12 -16.45
N GLU A 10 17.26 -20.75 -15.27
CA GLU A 10 17.19 -20.08 -13.97
C GLU A 10 18.57 -19.70 -13.42
N TRP A 11 19.65 -20.18 -14.05
CA TRP A 11 20.98 -19.91 -13.57
C TRP A 11 21.46 -18.53 -14.04
N GLY A 12 21.83 -17.68 -13.09
CA GLY A 12 22.54 -16.44 -13.39
C GLY A 12 24.02 -16.70 -13.67
N TYR A 13 24.67 -15.73 -14.31
CA TYR A 13 26.08 -15.84 -14.72
C TYR A 13 27.04 -16.24 -13.57
N ARG A 14 26.77 -15.84 -12.33
CA ARG A 14 27.61 -16.23 -11.17
C ARG A 14 27.53 -17.71 -10.88
N ARG A 15 26.37 -18.32 -11.04
CA ARG A 15 26.21 -19.76 -10.84
C ARG A 15 26.88 -20.53 -11.97
N ILE A 16 26.69 -20.09 -13.20
CA ILE A 16 27.39 -20.67 -14.38
C ILE A 16 28.89 -20.57 -14.22
N HIS A 17 29.41 -19.44 -13.73
CA HIS A 17 30.83 -19.27 -13.39
C HIS A 17 31.31 -20.30 -12.35
N GLY A 18 30.54 -20.53 -11.29
CA GLY A 18 30.87 -21.51 -10.25
C GLY A 18 30.91 -22.95 -10.80
N GLU A 19 29.96 -23.33 -11.66
CA GLU A 19 29.95 -24.64 -12.32
C GLU A 19 31.15 -24.82 -13.26
N LEU A 20 31.53 -23.77 -14.01
CA LEU A 20 32.73 -23.79 -14.84
C LEU A 20 34.00 -23.96 -14.01
N ALA A 21 34.11 -23.29 -12.87
CA ALA A 21 35.22 -23.46 -11.94
C ALA A 21 35.29 -24.91 -11.41
N GLY A 22 34.12 -25.49 -11.07
CA GLY A 22 34.03 -26.92 -10.68
C GLY A 22 34.45 -27.89 -11.75
N LEU A 23 34.32 -27.51 -13.03
CA LEU A 23 34.84 -28.28 -14.20
C LEU A 23 36.30 -27.96 -14.53
N GLY A 24 37.01 -27.20 -13.70
CA GLY A 24 38.40 -26.82 -13.93
C GLY A 24 38.60 -25.66 -14.92
N VAL A 25 37.52 -25.01 -15.37
CA VAL A 25 37.59 -23.88 -16.30
C VAL A 25 37.75 -22.57 -15.51
N ASN A 26 38.95 -22.01 -15.52
CA ASN A 26 39.25 -20.74 -14.85
C ASN A 26 38.98 -19.55 -15.78
N ILE A 27 37.87 -18.88 -15.59
CA ILE A 27 37.41 -17.71 -16.36
C ILE A 27 36.83 -16.67 -15.43
N ALA A 28 36.96 -15.38 -15.70
CA ALA A 28 36.38 -14.34 -14.88
C ALA A 28 34.86 -14.32 -14.99
N ALA A 29 34.17 -14.02 -13.87
CA ALA A 29 32.71 -13.95 -13.84
C ALA A 29 32.15 -12.89 -14.83
N LEU A 30 32.89 -11.78 -15.03
CA LEU A 30 32.53 -10.73 -15.99
C LEU A 30 32.54 -11.25 -17.42
N THR A 31 33.57 -12.07 -17.79
CA THR A 31 33.65 -12.68 -19.10
C THR A 31 32.49 -13.65 -19.37
N VAL A 32 32.06 -14.41 -18.36
CA VAL A 32 30.83 -15.23 -18.47
C VAL A 32 29.62 -14.36 -18.77
N TRP A 33 29.49 -13.22 -18.10
CA TRP A 33 28.40 -12.25 -18.31
C TRP A 33 28.42 -11.69 -19.75
N GLU A 34 29.59 -11.28 -20.24
CA GLU A 34 29.79 -10.75 -21.60
C GLU A 34 29.42 -11.76 -22.66
N ILE A 35 29.89 -13.01 -22.53
CA ILE A 35 29.60 -14.10 -23.47
C ILE A 35 28.08 -14.39 -23.51
N LEU A 36 27.42 -14.44 -22.37
CA LEU A 36 25.98 -14.65 -22.32
C LEU A 36 25.22 -13.51 -23.00
N LYS A 37 25.64 -12.26 -22.74
CA LYS A 37 25.05 -11.08 -23.36
C LYS A 37 25.25 -11.07 -24.89
N ALA A 38 26.46 -11.36 -25.36
CA ALA A 38 26.76 -11.46 -26.78
C ALA A 38 25.96 -12.57 -27.47
N SER A 39 25.64 -13.65 -26.75
CA SER A 39 24.82 -14.77 -27.24
C SER A 39 23.30 -14.51 -27.14
N GLY A 40 22.86 -13.29 -26.81
CA GLY A 40 21.45 -12.94 -26.64
C GLY A 40 20.79 -13.58 -25.39
N ILE A 41 21.58 -14.15 -24.47
CA ILE A 41 21.08 -14.78 -23.25
C ILE A 41 21.20 -13.77 -22.11
N ASN A 42 20.08 -13.49 -21.42
CA ASN A 42 20.11 -12.60 -20.25
C ASN A 42 21.00 -13.21 -19.15
N PRO A 43 22.13 -12.57 -18.78
CA PRO A 43 23.04 -13.10 -17.77
C PRO A 43 22.49 -12.98 -16.33
N GLY A 44 21.41 -12.26 -16.12
CA GLY A 44 20.72 -12.17 -14.84
C GLY A 44 19.94 -13.45 -14.53
N ARG A 45 19.77 -13.77 -13.23
CA ARG A 45 18.90 -14.87 -12.80
C ARG A 45 17.46 -14.59 -13.27
N ARG A 46 16.87 -15.46 -14.09
CA ARG A 46 15.45 -15.39 -14.41
C ARG A 46 14.65 -15.73 -13.14
N ARG A 47 13.81 -14.79 -12.73
CA ARG A 47 12.82 -15.07 -11.70
C ARG A 47 11.67 -15.82 -12.38
N THR A 48 11.47 -17.08 -12.03
CA THR A 48 10.40 -17.94 -12.57
C THR A 48 9.03 -17.71 -11.95
N GLY A 49 8.95 -16.85 -10.94
CA GLY A 49 7.69 -16.47 -10.30
C GLY A 49 7.17 -15.10 -10.77
N PRO A 50 5.90 -14.81 -10.48
CA PRO A 50 5.33 -13.50 -10.77
C PRO A 50 6.15 -12.40 -10.07
N THR A 51 6.28 -11.26 -10.73
CA THR A 51 6.85 -10.08 -10.08
C THR A 51 5.94 -9.63 -8.93
N TRP A 52 6.50 -8.92 -7.95
CA TRP A 52 5.70 -8.37 -6.85
C TRP A 52 4.49 -7.58 -7.36
N SER A 53 4.65 -6.79 -8.40
CA SER A 53 3.55 -6.05 -9.03
C SER A 53 2.48 -6.95 -9.67
N GLN A 54 2.88 -8.08 -10.26
CA GLN A 54 1.92 -9.07 -10.79
C GLN A 54 1.19 -9.78 -9.67
N PHE A 55 1.90 -10.18 -8.60
CA PHE A 55 1.29 -10.76 -7.40
C PHE A 55 0.25 -9.81 -6.78
N LEU A 56 0.62 -8.54 -6.54
CA LEU A 56 -0.31 -7.55 -5.98
C LEU A 56 -1.57 -7.37 -6.85
N ARG A 57 -1.41 -7.35 -8.17
CA ARG A 57 -2.56 -7.23 -9.09
C ARG A 57 -3.45 -8.46 -9.09
N SER A 58 -2.88 -9.65 -9.07
CA SER A 58 -3.65 -10.90 -9.09
C SER A 58 -4.37 -11.20 -7.78
N GLN A 59 -3.91 -10.61 -6.66
CA GLN A 59 -4.46 -10.82 -5.32
C GLN A 59 -5.04 -9.53 -4.72
N ALA A 60 -5.26 -8.49 -5.52
CA ALA A 60 -5.61 -7.16 -5.04
C ALA A 60 -6.82 -7.17 -4.08
N GLU A 61 -7.85 -7.97 -4.38
CA GLU A 61 -9.05 -8.08 -3.57
C GLU A 61 -8.81 -8.72 -2.19
N ALA A 62 -7.72 -9.48 -2.06
CA ALA A 62 -7.36 -10.17 -0.85
C ALA A 62 -6.26 -9.45 -0.04
N ILE A 63 -5.86 -8.24 -0.44
CA ILE A 63 -4.73 -7.52 0.15
C ILE A 63 -5.17 -6.22 0.79
N LEU A 64 -4.82 -6.08 2.07
CA LEU A 64 -4.79 -4.80 2.78
C LEU A 64 -3.34 -4.35 2.97
N ALA A 65 -3.13 -3.05 3.00
CA ALA A 65 -1.86 -2.46 3.41
C ALA A 65 -2.10 -1.50 4.57
N CYS A 66 -1.26 -1.52 5.58
CA CYS A 66 -1.34 -0.59 6.69
C CYS A 66 -0.01 0.11 6.94
N ASP A 67 -0.11 1.29 7.52
CA ASP A 67 1.05 2.09 7.86
C ASP A 67 0.74 3.06 9.00
N PHE A 68 1.79 3.41 9.73
CA PHE A 68 1.77 4.49 10.69
C PHE A 68 2.34 5.77 10.08
N PHE A 69 1.71 6.88 10.40
CA PHE A 69 2.30 8.19 10.16
C PHE A 69 2.08 9.10 11.38
N THR A 70 2.91 10.11 11.50
CA THR A 70 2.88 11.04 12.63
C THR A 70 2.40 12.42 12.20
N VAL A 71 1.76 13.11 13.14
CA VAL A 71 1.31 14.49 12.98
C VAL A 71 1.69 15.27 14.22
N ASP A 72 2.36 16.40 14.04
CA ASP A 72 2.69 17.30 15.14
C ASP A 72 1.46 18.13 15.50
N LEU A 73 1.17 18.23 16.79
CA LEU A 73 0.06 18.98 17.34
C LEU A 73 0.51 20.35 17.84
N LEU A 74 -0.41 21.32 17.91
CA LEU A 74 -0.11 22.67 18.37
C LEU A 74 0.40 22.76 19.80
N ASP A 75 0.05 21.76 20.63
CA ASP A 75 0.53 21.66 22.00
C ASP A 75 2.00 21.17 22.11
N GLY A 76 2.67 20.98 20.98
CA GLY A 76 4.05 20.47 20.90
C GLY A 76 4.16 18.95 21.02
N THR A 77 3.07 18.23 21.17
CA THR A 77 3.03 16.76 21.20
C THR A 77 2.91 16.18 19.77
N GLN A 78 3.25 14.89 19.63
CA GLN A 78 3.10 14.17 18.39
C GLN A 78 2.03 13.08 18.51
N ALA A 79 1.15 13.00 17.54
CA ALA A 79 0.16 11.94 17.43
C ALA A 79 0.52 10.96 16.32
N TYR A 80 0.31 9.68 16.58
CA TYR A 80 0.45 8.58 15.63
C TYR A 80 -0.92 8.23 15.07
N VAL A 81 -0.98 8.06 13.77
CA VAL A 81 -2.19 7.65 13.06
C VAL A 81 -1.94 6.30 12.42
N LEU A 82 -2.81 5.34 12.67
CA LEU A 82 -2.81 4.05 11.97
C LEU A 82 -3.89 4.06 10.90
N ALA A 83 -3.47 3.87 9.65
CA ALA A 83 -4.35 3.80 8.50
C ALA A 83 -4.22 2.46 7.77
N VAL A 84 -5.31 2.00 7.17
CA VAL A 84 -5.37 0.82 6.32
C VAL A 84 -5.95 1.20 4.97
N ILE A 85 -5.40 0.64 3.88
CA ILE A 85 -5.90 0.82 2.52
C ILE A 85 -6.11 -0.55 1.85
N GLU A 86 -7.22 -0.70 1.15
CA GLU A 86 -7.52 -1.86 0.31
C GLU A 86 -6.83 -1.73 -1.05
N HIS A 87 -6.13 -2.76 -1.48
CA HIS A 87 -5.41 -2.74 -2.76
C HIS A 87 -6.32 -2.69 -3.99
N ALA A 88 -7.48 -3.37 -3.95
CA ALA A 88 -8.40 -3.44 -5.09
C ALA A 88 -9.17 -2.13 -5.27
N THR A 89 -9.72 -1.62 -4.18
CA THR A 89 -10.69 -0.52 -4.20
C THR A 89 -10.09 0.83 -3.92
N TRP A 90 -8.89 0.89 -3.33
CA TRP A 90 -8.27 2.10 -2.76
C TRP A 90 -9.03 2.67 -1.56
N ARG A 91 -9.99 1.93 -1.02
CA ARG A 91 -10.72 2.34 0.16
C ARG A 91 -9.77 2.49 1.35
N ILE A 92 -9.91 3.60 2.06
CA ILE A 92 -9.15 3.93 3.26
C ILE A 92 -9.98 3.68 4.50
N ARG A 93 -9.28 3.28 5.57
CA ARG A 93 -9.80 3.29 6.95
C ARG A 93 -8.77 3.90 7.87
N ILE A 94 -9.15 4.94 8.59
CA ILE A 94 -8.37 5.45 9.73
C ILE A 94 -8.74 4.60 10.93
N LEU A 95 -7.86 3.71 11.38
CA LEU A 95 -8.17 2.84 12.51
C LEU A 95 -8.15 3.60 13.83
N GLY A 96 -7.22 4.53 13.99
CA GLY A 96 -7.17 5.35 15.20
C GLY A 96 -6.03 6.34 15.22
N VAL A 97 -6.08 7.20 16.22
CA VAL A 97 -5.07 8.22 16.53
C VAL A 97 -4.69 8.05 17.99
N THR A 98 -3.39 8.09 18.32
CA THR A 98 -2.89 7.99 19.70
C THR A 98 -1.57 8.73 19.85
N PRO A 99 -1.29 9.36 21.00
CA PRO A 99 0.07 9.85 21.29
C PRO A 99 1.04 8.72 21.61
N HIS A 100 0.56 7.54 22.03
CA HIS A 100 1.36 6.40 22.45
C HIS A 100 0.88 5.11 21.80
N PRO A 101 1.44 4.71 20.64
CA PRO A 101 1.05 3.49 19.93
C PRO A 101 1.60 2.25 20.64
N SER A 102 1.01 1.89 21.79
CA SER A 102 1.37 0.66 22.50
C SER A 102 0.95 -0.58 21.72
N GLY A 103 1.64 -1.71 21.95
CA GLY A 103 1.28 -2.98 21.32
C GLY A 103 -0.16 -3.43 21.62
N GLN A 104 -0.65 -3.14 22.84
CA GLN A 104 -2.03 -3.43 23.21
C GLN A 104 -3.02 -2.56 22.41
N TRP A 105 -2.72 -1.27 22.26
CA TRP A 105 -3.55 -0.37 21.44
C TRP A 105 -3.56 -0.84 19.98
N THR A 106 -2.39 -1.16 19.41
CA THR A 106 -2.27 -1.61 18.03
C THR A 106 -3.03 -2.93 17.78
N ALA A 107 -2.93 -3.89 18.71
CA ALA A 107 -3.70 -5.13 18.65
C ALA A 107 -5.22 -4.87 18.75
N GLN A 108 -5.65 -3.88 19.55
CA GLN A 108 -7.04 -3.50 19.60
C GLN A 108 -7.53 -2.89 18.27
N GLN A 109 -6.68 -2.12 17.59
CA GLN A 109 -7.04 -1.60 16.25
C GLN A 109 -7.18 -2.74 15.23
N ALA A 110 -6.40 -3.82 15.32
CA ALA A 110 -6.59 -4.99 14.47
C ALA A 110 -7.96 -5.66 14.72
N ARG A 111 -8.38 -5.80 15.98
CA ARG A 111 -9.72 -6.33 16.31
C ARG A 111 -10.84 -5.44 15.77
N ASN A 112 -10.70 -4.12 15.95
CA ASN A 112 -11.67 -3.14 15.43
C ASN A 112 -11.77 -3.23 13.90
N LEU A 113 -10.63 -3.39 13.21
CA LEU A 113 -10.61 -3.59 11.76
C LEU A 113 -11.36 -4.85 11.35
N LEU A 114 -11.13 -5.99 12.03
CA LEU A 114 -11.83 -7.24 11.73
C LEU A 114 -13.35 -7.11 11.95
N MET A 115 -13.76 -6.40 12.99
CA MET A 115 -15.19 -6.11 13.23
C MET A 115 -15.78 -5.22 12.13
N ASP A 116 -15.06 -4.18 11.67
CA ASP A 116 -15.52 -3.30 10.58
C ASP A 116 -15.56 -4.02 9.21
N LEU A 117 -14.67 -4.95 8.97
CA LEU A 117 -14.69 -5.77 7.77
C LEU A 117 -15.88 -6.74 7.75
N GLY A 118 -16.30 -7.26 8.91
CA GLY A 118 -17.36 -8.25 9.00
C GLY A 118 -17.09 -9.46 8.08
N GLU A 119 -18.07 -9.85 7.29
CA GLU A 119 -17.95 -10.97 6.32
C GLU A 119 -16.88 -10.72 5.23
N GLN A 120 -16.47 -9.48 5.01
CA GLN A 120 -15.38 -9.17 4.07
C GLN A 120 -14.01 -9.63 4.60
N ALA A 121 -13.88 -9.85 5.90
CA ALA A 121 -12.64 -10.36 6.51
C ALA A 121 -12.22 -11.71 5.90
N ASP A 122 -13.18 -12.58 5.57
CA ASP A 122 -12.92 -13.90 4.98
C ASP A 122 -12.26 -13.83 3.59
N ARG A 123 -12.44 -12.71 2.88
CA ARG A 123 -11.82 -12.46 1.57
C ARG A 123 -10.40 -11.96 1.68
N VAL A 124 -10.06 -11.33 2.81
CA VAL A 124 -8.73 -10.78 3.06
C VAL A 124 -7.78 -11.92 3.45
N LYS A 125 -6.66 -12.04 2.74
CA LYS A 125 -5.65 -13.08 2.99
C LYS A 125 -4.31 -12.50 3.43
N PHE A 126 -4.06 -11.24 3.12
CA PHE A 126 -2.77 -10.62 3.36
C PHE A 126 -2.92 -9.21 3.93
N MET A 127 -2.11 -8.93 4.96
CA MET A 127 -1.89 -7.59 5.48
C MET A 127 -0.43 -7.20 5.22
N ILE A 128 -0.20 -6.21 4.36
CA ILE A 128 1.14 -5.66 4.12
C ILE A 128 1.39 -4.56 5.15
N ARG A 129 2.54 -4.60 5.81
CA ARG A 129 2.99 -3.57 6.73
C ARG A 129 4.51 -3.42 6.72
N ASP A 130 4.98 -2.32 7.26
CA ASP A 130 6.40 -2.12 7.50
C ASP A 130 6.91 -2.93 8.71
N ARG A 131 8.17 -2.75 9.07
CA ARG A 131 8.84 -3.37 10.22
C ARG A 131 8.88 -2.45 11.44
N GLY A 132 8.06 -1.39 11.45
CA GLY A 132 8.01 -0.43 12.54
C GLY A 132 7.74 -1.10 13.89
N SER A 133 8.41 -0.62 14.94
CA SER A 133 8.30 -1.15 16.31
C SER A 133 6.90 -1.01 16.92
N ASN A 134 6.05 -0.18 16.34
CA ASN A 134 4.66 0.00 16.75
C ASN A 134 3.79 -1.22 16.43
N PHE A 135 4.19 -2.04 15.46
CA PHE A 135 3.56 -3.31 15.16
C PHE A 135 4.20 -4.42 15.98
N THR A 136 3.47 -4.92 16.94
CA THR A 136 3.93 -6.01 17.81
C THR A 136 3.43 -7.37 17.33
N ALA A 137 4.01 -8.45 17.89
CA ALA A 137 3.52 -9.81 17.63
C ALA A 137 2.02 -9.99 17.94
N ALA A 138 1.48 -9.26 18.93
CA ALA A 138 0.06 -9.31 19.26
C ALA A 138 -0.84 -8.80 18.12
N PHE A 139 -0.39 -7.81 17.35
CA PHE A 139 -1.11 -7.35 16.15
C PHE A 139 -1.17 -8.46 15.10
N ASP A 140 -0.03 -9.09 14.81
CA ASP A 140 0.06 -10.17 13.84
C ASP A 140 -0.75 -11.40 14.27
N THR A 141 -0.76 -11.73 15.57
CA THR A 141 -1.55 -12.85 16.11
C THR A 141 -3.05 -12.63 15.88
N VAL A 142 -3.57 -11.42 16.20
CA VAL A 142 -4.99 -11.10 15.97
C VAL A 142 -5.39 -11.27 14.50
N LEU A 143 -4.53 -10.87 13.57
CA LEU A 143 -4.79 -11.05 12.14
C LEU A 143 -4.68 -12.53 11.72
N ALA A 144 -3.69 -13.25 12.24
CA ALA A 144 -3.48 -14.66 11.94
C ALA A 144 -4.65 -15.52 12.43
N ASP A 145 -5.21 -15.23 13.60
CA ASP A 145 -6.40 -15.90 14.14
C ASP A 145 -7.62 -15.74 13.22
N ALA A 146 -7.68 -14.65 12.45
CA ALA A 146 -8.69 -14.42 11.42
C ALA A 146 -8.28 -14.93 10.02
N GLY A 147 -7.20 -15.72 9.92
CA GLY A 147 -6.71 -16.26 8.65
C GLY A 147 -5.94 -15.26 7.76
N ILE A 148 -5.63 -14.06 8.26
CA ILE A 148 -4.93 -13.01 7.52
C ILE A 148 -3.43 -13.11 7.79
N ARG A 149 -2.64 -13.39 6.76
CA ARG A 149 -1.19 -13.49 6.86
C ARG A 149 -0.52 -12.12 6.73
N THR A 150 0.28 -11.74 7.71
CA THR A 150 1.11 -10.53 7.65
C THR A 150 2.27 -10.72 6.69
N VAL A 151 2.46 -9.75 5.80
CA VAL A 151 3.57 -9.65 4.85
C VAL A 151 4.41 -8.42 5.21
N LEU A 152 5.61 -8.65 5.70
CA LEU A 152 6.54 -7.58 6.08
C LEU A 152 7.24 -7.01 4.86
N CYS A 153 7.24 -5.68 4.73
CA CYS A 153 8.02 -5.00 3.71
C CYS A 153 9.51 -5.33 3.86
N ASN A 154 10.18 -5.63 2.76
CA ASN A 154 11.61 -5.87 2.77
C ASN A 154 12.35 -4.53 2.72
N ILE A 155 13.44 -4.42 3.49
CA ILE A 155 14.32 -3.24 3.53
C ILE A 155 14.82 -2.83 2.13
N GLN A 156 15.01 -3.81 1.24
CA GLN A 156 15.47 -3.61 -0.15
C GLN A 156 14.34 -3.46 -1.17
N THR A 157 13.07 -3.45 -0.74
CA THR A 157 11.91 -3.35 -1.64
C THR A 157 10.90 -2.35 -1.08
N PRO A 158 11.23 -1.05 -1.01
CA PRO A 158 10.36 -0.02 -0.43
C PRO A 158 9.01 0.09 -1.14
N ARG A 159 8.91 -0.37 -2.39
CA ARG A 159 7.65 -0.34 -3.17
C ARG A 159 6.57 -1.32 -2.68
N MET A 160 6.86 -2.15 -1.68
CA MET A 160 5.86 -3.11 -1.19
C MET A 160 4.65 -2.43 -0.54
N ASN A 161 4.85 -1.32 0.17
CA ASN A 161 3.79 -0.52 0.79
C ASN A 161 3.50 0.80 0.06
N ALA A 162 3.91 0.91 -1.20
CA ALA A 162 3.80 2.15 -1.97
C ALA A 162 2.35 2.70 -2.09
N ILE A 163 1.34 1.85 -1.90
CA ILE A 163 -0.06 2.29 -1.91
C ILE A 163 -0.38 3.11 -0.66
N ALA A 164 0.02 2.65 0.53
CA ALA A 164 -0.18 3.37 1.78
C ALA A 164 0.66 4.64 1.81
N GLU A 165 1.96 4.57 1.44
CA GLU A 165 2.85 5.73 1.35
C GLU A 165 2.30 6.82 0.43
N ARG A 166 1.78 6.44 -0.74
CA ARG A 166 1.19 7.39 -1.70
C ARG A 166 -0.04 8.08 -1.12
N TRP A 167 -0.89 7.31 -0.44
CA TRP A 167 -2.08 7.87 0.19
C TRP A 167 -1.70 8.83 1.33
N ILE A 168 -0.77 8.44 2.21
CA ILE A 168 -0.27 9.29 3.29
C ILE A 168 0.30 10.60 2.73
N GLY A 169 1.13 10.52 1.69
CA GLY A 169 1.67 11.70 1.00
C GLY A 169 0.57 12.59 0.38
N GLY A 170 -0.52 12.00 -0.11
CA GLY A 170 -1.71 12.74 -0.56
C GLY A 170 -2.41 13.45 0.58
N CYS A 171 -2.69 12.72 1.67
CA CYS A 171 -3.34 13.25 2.87
C CYS A 171 -2.53 14.42 3.49
N ARG A 172 -1.20 14.30 3.54
CA ARG A 172 -0.35 15.41 4.00
C ARG A 172 -0.53 16.64 3.13
N ARG A 173 -0.29 16.56 1.84
CA ARG A 173 -0.36 17.71 0.92
C ARG A 173 -1.73 18.37 0.84
N GLU A 174 -2.81 17.59 0.93
CA GLU A 174 -4.17 18.08 0.74
C GLU A 174 -4.81 18.57 2.03
N LEU A 175 -4.42 18.01 3.17
CA LEU A 175 -5.02 18.29 4.47
C LEU A 175 -4.01 18.73 5.53
N LEU A 176 -3.08 17.84 5.91
CA LEU A 176 -2.30 18.00 7.15
C LEU A 176 -1.30 19.14 7.08
N ASP A 177 -0.60 19.30 5.94
CA ASP A 177 0.37 20.39 5.74
C ASP A 177 -0.30 21.78 5.59
N ARG A 178 -1.64 21.79 5.56
CA ARG A 178 -2.45 22.99 5.37
C ARG A 178 -3.38 23.29 6.56
N THR A 179 -3.25 22.49 7.63
CA THR A 179 -4.13 22.59 8.81
C THR A 179 -3.29 22.68 10.08
N LEU A 180 -3.55 23.67 10.91
CA LEU A 180 -3.04 23.67 12.27
C LEU A 180 -3.88 22.69 13.13
N VAL A 181 -3.25 21.61 13.53
CA VAL A 181 -3.93 20.55 14.29
C VAL A 181 -3.77 20.82 15.78
N TRP A 182 -4.87 21.14 16.46
CA TRP A 182 -4.82 21.60 17.85
C TRP A 182 -4.60 20.48 18.86
N ASN A 183 -5.26 19.33 18.64
CA ASN A 183 -5.19 18.18 19.52
C ASN A 183 -5.63 16.90 18.81
N GLN A 184 -5.52 15.77 19.49
CA GLN A 184 -5.88 14.46 18.97
C GLN A 184 -7.34 14.37 18.49
N ALA A 185 -8.30 14.95 19.21
CA ALA A 185 -9.70 14.91 18.81
C ALA A 185 -9.96 15.71 17.53
N HIS A 186 -9.29 16.85 17.38
CA HIS A 186 -9.31 17.63 16.14
C HIS A 186 -8.70 16.83 14.99
N LEU A 187 -7.53 16.21 15.21
CA LEU A 187 -6.88 15.37 14.20
C LEU A 187 -7.80 14.24 13.72
N LEU A 188 -8.39 13.50 14.65
CA LEU A 188 -9.30 12.40 14.31
C LEU A 188 -10.50 12.89 13.48
N ARG A 189 -11.09 14.03 13.84
CA ARG A 189 -12.22 14.62 13.12
C ARG A 189 -11.86 14.97 11.68
N ILE A 190 -10.77 15.71 11.44
CA ILE A 190 -10.37 16.11 10.08
C ILE A 190 -9.94 14.92 9.24
N LEU A 191 -9.31 13.90 9.84
CA LEU A 191 -8.98 12.65 9.16
C LEU A 191 -10.22 11.85 8.78
N ARG A 192 -11.26 11.81 9.61
CA ARG A 192 -12.55 11.19 9.26
C ARG A 192 -13.26 11.93 8.13
N ASP A 193 -13.23 13.26 8.13
CA ASP A 193 -13.76 14.06 7.01
C ASP A 193 -12.97 13.76 5.71
N TYR A 194 -11.64 13.65 5.80
CA TYR A 194 -10.80 13.30 4.66
C TYR A 194 -11.04 11.85 4.19
N GLU A 195 -11.18 10.90 5.10
CA GLU A 195 -11.54 9.50 4.80
C GLU A 195 -12.86 9.42 4.03
N ALA A 196 -13.89 10.14 4.50
CA ALA A 196 -15.19 10.19 3.84
C ALA A 196 -15.09 10.78 2.43
N HIS A 197 -14.39 11.92 2.28
CA HIS A 197 -14.13 12.52 0.98
C HIS A 197 -13.38 11.58 0.05
N HIS A 198 -12.28 10.98 0.53
CA HIS A 198 -11.48 10.04 -0.24
C HIS A 198 -12.30 8.85 -0.74
N ASN A 199 -13.11 8.26 0.13
CA ASN A 199 -13.87 7.07 -0.17
C ASN A 199 -15.10 7.34 -1.05
N GLN A 200 -15.72 8.53 -0.97
CA GLN A 200 -16.99 8.83 -1.60
C GLN A 200 -16.87 9.78 -2.82
N HIS A 201 -15.81 10.60 -2.88
CA HIS A 201 -15.74 11.68 -3.86
C HIS A 201 -14.43 11.75 -4.65
N ARG A 202 -13.33 11.20 -4.11
CA ARG A 202 -12.04 11.27 -4.80
C ARG A 202 -11.99 10.32 -5.97
N SER A 203 -11.89 10.86 -7.18
CA SER A 203 -11.78 10.04 -8.38
C SER A 203 -10.39 9.44 -8.57
N TYR A 204 -10.34 8.18 -8.98
CA TYR A 204 -9.12 7.44 -9.26
C TYR A 204 -9.07 6.92 -10.68
N ARG A 205 -7.94 7.17 -11.38
CA ARG A 205 -7.73 6.66 -12.73
C ARG A 205 -7.79 5.13 -12.80
N SER A 206 -7.28 4.43 -11.78
CA SER A 206 -7.33 2.97 -11.67
C SER A 206 -8.74 2.41 -11.49
N LEU A 207 -9.68 3.25 -11.04
CA LEU A 207 -11.11 2.94 -10.91
C LEU A 207 -11.93 3.60 -12.03
N HIS A 208 -11.31 3.86 -13.17
CA HIS A 208 -11.94 4.50 -14.33
C HIS A 208 -12.58 5.87 -14.03
N GLY A 209 -12.11 6.57 -13.01
CA GLY A 209 -12.65 7.87 -12.55
C GLY A 209 -13.63 7.76 -11.38
N ALA A 210 -14.01 6.55 -10.96
CA ALA A 210 -14.85 6.35 -9.79
C ALA A 210 -14.10 6.64 -8.48
N ALA A 211 -14.84 6.86 -7.41
CA ALA A 211 -14.32 6.86 -6.04
C ALA A 211 -14.36 5.43 -5.46
N PRO A 212 -13.57 5.12 -4.41
CA PRO A 212 -13.49 3.79 -3.82
C PRO A 212 -14.82 3.15 -3.44
N LEU A 213 -15.75 3.92 -2.91
CA LEU A 213 -17.09 3.43 -2.49
C LEU A 213 -18.24 3.99 -3.32
N LYS A 214 -17.96 4.77 -4.35
CA LYS A 214 -19.01 5.38 -5.16
C LYS A 214 -18.71 5.17 -6.65
N PRO A 215 -19.47 4.32 -7.36
CA PRO A 215 -19.35 4.16 -8.80
C PRO A 215 -19.68 5.48 -9.50
N LEU A 216 -19.23 5.61 -10.75
CA LEU A 216 -19.63 6.73 -11.58
C LEU A 216 -21.14 6.68 -11.83
N PRO A 217 -21.84 7.82 -11.73
CA PRO A 217 -23.24 7.92 -12.15
C PRO A 217 -23.36 7.75 -13.66
N GLU A 218 -24.55 7.44 -14.11
CA GLU A 218 -24.86 7.50 -15.54
C GLU A 218 -24.68 8.94 -16.07
N PRO A 219 -24.29 9.09 -17.35
CA PRO A 219 -24.19 10.39 -17.98
C PRO A 219 -25.51 11.15 -17.93
N VAL A 220 -25.47 12.40 -17.54
CA VAL A 220 -26.63 13.27 -17.48
C VAL A 220 -26.47 14.49 -18.38
N ASP A 221 -27.58 15.06 -18.82
CA ASP A 221 -27.58 16.33 -19.54
C ASP A 221 -27.34 17.48 -18.54
N LEU A 222 -26.13 18.02 -18.53
CA LEU A 222 -25.73 19.09 -17.63
C LEU A 222 -26.53 20.40 -17.81
N ALA A 223 -27.23 20.58 -18.96
CA ALA A 223 -28.06 21.76 -19.17
C ALA A 223 -29.28 21.80 -18.21
N ARG A 224 -29.64 20.66 -17.61
CA ARG A 224 -30.74 20.52 -16.66
C ARG A 224 -30.38 20.66 -15.22
N TYR A 225 -29.09 20.79 -14.90
CA TYR A 225 -28.59 20.77 -13.52
C TYR A 225 -27.65 21.92 -13.27
N GLY A 226 -27.75 22.49 -12.06
CA GLY A 226 -26.72 23.35 -11.50
C GLY A 226 -25.62 22.52 -10.83
N VAL A 227 -24.44 23.13 -10.66
CA VAL A 227 -23.33 22.51 -9.88
C VAL A 227 -23.19 23.25 -8.55
N ARG A 228 -23.38 22.53 -7.44
CA ARG A 228 -23.20 23.07 -6.10
C ARG A 228 -21.89 22.58 -5.50
N ARG A 229 -21.08 23.52 -5.03
CA ARG A 229 -19.86 23.22 -4.26
C ARG A 229 -20.18 23.03 -2.79
N GLN A 230 -19.64 21.98 -2.18
CA GLN A 230 -19.65 21.73 -0.75
C GLN A 230 -18.22 21.71 -0.22
N ALA A 231 -17.90 22.59 0.72
CA ALA A 231 -16.60 22.62 1.37
C ALA A 231 -16.54 21.57 2.50
N ARG A 232 -15.40 20.86 2.60
CA ARG A 232 -15.06 19.90 3.66
C ARG A 232 -13.76 20.29 4.34
N ALA A 233 -13.49 19.71 5.50
CA ALA A 233 -12.27 19.92 6.28
C ALA A 233 -11.90 21.41 6.40
N GLY A 234 -12.85 22.24 6.85
CA GLY A 234 -12.63 23.68 7.00
C GLY A 234 -12.44 24.47 5.71
N GLY A 235 -12.89 23.95 4.57
CA GLY A 235 -12.77 24.60 3.25
C GLY A 235 -11.55 24.19 2.44
N LEU A 236 -10.72 23.29 2.95
CA LEU A 236 -9.52 22.83 2.25
C LEU A 236 -9.86 21.88 1.10
N ILE A 237 -10.99 21.18 1.19
CA ILE A 237 -11.45 20.21 0.21
C ILE A 237 -12.80 20.64 -0.32
N ASN A 238 -13.00 20.54 -1.63
CA ASN A 238 -14.26 20.86 -2.27
C ASN A 238 -14.87 19.62 -2.92
N GLU A 239 -16.12 19.37 -2.64
CA GLU A 239 -16.97 18.38 -3.29
C GLU A 239 -17.98 19.08 -4.18
N TYR A 240 -18.36 18.44 -5.29
CA TYR A 240 -19.30 19.01 -6.25
C TYR A 240 -20.47 18.05 -6.43
N HIS A 241 -21.68 18.60 -6.39
CA HIS A 241 -22.92 17.87 -6.52
C HIS A 241 -23.82 18.53 -7.57
N LEU A 242 -24.52 17.71 -8.33
CA LEU A 242 -25.58 18.20 -9.20
C LEU A 242 -26.79 18.55 -8.37
N VAL A 243 -27.42 19.68 -8.66
CA VAL A 243 -28.67 20.15 -8.06
C VAL A 243 -29.63 20.43 -9.22
N ALA A 244 -30.90 20.00 -9.06
CA ALA A 244 -31.98 20.29 -10.00
C ALA A 244 -32.40 21.75 -9.89
#